data_8b48b407de6a69101f67335a5580b3cf
#
_entry.id   8b48b407de6a69101f67335a5580b3cf
#
_cell.length_a   1.000
_cell.length_b   1.000
_cell.length_c   1.000
_cell.angle_alpha   90.00
_cell.angle_beta   90.00
_cell.angle_gamma   90.00
#
_symmetry.space_group_name_H-M   'P 1'
#
loop_
_entity.id
_entity.type
_entity.pdbx_description
1 polymer ?
#
loop_
_entity_poly.entity_id
_entity_poly.type
_entity_poly.pdbx_seq_one_letter_code
_entity_poly.pdbx_strand_id
1 'polypeptide(L)'
;NLVRELIQQPSHEMWQSPAASLAESLVQPLQDRDLLDDVEHLYLVPHGILNFLPFAVLPLDEKDNSRTMMERFTLSYLPAAASLVHSTSDQRTDHSLLAVAPERTRLQYSLTEAQAIAKLYEPNASLLSGREATESAFKERAGSYGILHLSTHGYFNAKNPLFSGLELEADERNDGLLEVHEILDLSLHAGLVTLSACETGLGSGYFARLPAGDEFISLTRAFLLAGSQSVLATLWEVDDRSTVEVMEGFYKRLGREGSAGGRADALVQVQRELRNSMKYKHPFYWAPFVLVGQQDQAAGSRS
;
A
#
# COMPACT_ATOMS: atom_id res chain seq x y z
N ASN A 1 7.26 -7.10 17.21
CA ASN A 1 6.21 -7.21 16.20
C ASN A 1 5.83 -8.67 15.89
N LEU A 2 5.54 -9.41 16.98
CA LEU A 2 5.30 -10.86 16.93
C LEU A 2 4.17 -11.24 15.93
N VAL A 3 3.10 -10.44 15.85
CA VAL A 3 1.97 -10.71 14.91
C VAL A 3 2.47 -10.74 13.48
N ARG A 4 3.21 -9.72 13.04
CA ARG A 4 3.77 -9.64 11.69
C ARG A 4 4.70 -10.82 11.39
N GLU A 5 5.63 -11.10 12.31
CA GLU A 5 6.60 -12.19 12.13
C GLU A 5 5.94 -13.57 12.02
N LEU A 6 4.88 -13.80 12.80
CA LEU A 6 4.13 -15.06 12.76
C LEU A 6 3.24 -15.17 11.50
N ILE A 7 2.66 -14.07 11.02
CA ILE A 7 1.91 -14.07 9.76
C ILE A 7 2.81 -14.38 8.56
N GLN A 8 4.07 -13.95 8.59
CA GLN A 8 5.04 -14.26 7.52
C GLN A 8 5.40 -15.76 7.44
N GLN A 9 4.86 -16.60 8.31
CA GLN A 9 4.99 -18.05 8.27
C GLN A 9 3.64 -18.70 7.91
N PRO A 10 3.26 -18.77 6.62
CA PRO A 10 1.90 -19.14 6.19
C PRO A 10 1.48 -20.57 6.50
N SER A 11 2.41 -21.41 6.99
CA SER A 11 2.12 -22.77 7.46
C SER A 11 1.54 -22.83 8.89
N HIS A 12 1.46 -21.70 9.62
CA HIS A 12 1.07 -21.66 11.03
C HIS A 12 0.03 -20.58 11.31
N GLU A 13 -0.93 -20.91 12.20
CA GLU A 13 -1.93 -19.94 12.68
C GLU A 13 -1.57 -19.32 14.04
N MET A 14 -0.30 -19.39 14.42
CA MET A 14 0.19 -18.93 15.75
C MET A 14 0.05 -17.41 15.95
N TRP A 15 -0.15 -16.64 14.89
CA TRP A 15 -0.36 -15.19 14.92
C TRP A 15 -1.67 -14.77 15.60
N GLN A 16 -2.67 -15.65 15.70
CA GLN A 16 -4.01 -15.34 16.20
C GLN A 16 -4.00 -14.92 17.67
N SER A 17 -3.28 -15.63 18.54
CA SER A 17 -3.23 -15.30 19.95
C SER A 17 -2.55 -13.95 20.24
N PRO A 18 -1.38 -13.62 19.67
CA PRO A 18 -0.82 -12.27 19.78
C PRO A 18 -1.70 -11.18 19.17
N ALA A 19 -2.43 -11.47 18.09
CA ALA A 19 -3.36 -10.51 17.49
C ALA A 19 -4.54 -10.22 18.44
N ALA A 20 -5.09 -11.24 19.11
CA ALA A 20 -6.13 -11.08 20.12
C ALA A 20 -5.65 -10.22 21.31
N SER A 21 -4.47 -10.48 21.86
CA SER A 21 -3.92 -9.67 22.94
C SER A 21 -3.69 -8.20 22.55
N LEU A 22 -3.33 -7.94 21.28
CA LEU A 22 -3.24 -6.56 20.79
C LEU A 22 -4.63 -5.93 20.62
N ALA A 23 -5.62 -6.68 20.18
CA ALA A 23 -6.99 -6.20 20.04
C ALA A 23 -7.59 -5.80 21.40
N GLU A 24 -7.35 -6.58 22.47
CA GLU A 24 -7.72 -6.22 23.86
C GLU A 24 -7.18 -4.83 24.25
N SER A 25 -5.97 -4.51 23.79
CA SER A 25 -5.32 -3.24 24.14
C SER A 25 -5.69 -2.07 23.25
N LEU A 26 -5.94 -2.31 21.96
CA LEU A 26 -6.09 -1.27 20.94
C LEU A 26 -7.55 -1.09 20.49
N VAL A 27 -8.34 -2.17 20.43
CA VAL A 27 -9.68 -2.16 19.87
C VAL A 27 -10.75 -2.18 20.96
N GLN A 28 -10.61 -3.06 21.95
CA GLN A 28 -11.58 -3.22 23.05
C GLN A 28 -11.91 -1.90 23.76
N PRO A 29 -10.94 -1.00 24.10
CA PRO A 29 -11.27 0.27 24.75
C PRO A 29 -12.11 1.22 23.92
N LEU A 30 -12.13 1.04 22.59
CA LEU A 30 -13.01 1.82 21.69
C LEU A 30 -14.41 1.22 21.65
N GLN A 31 -14.52 -0.11 21.66
CA GLN A 31 -15.80 -0.83 21.72
C GLN A 31 -16.51 -0.60 23.06
N ASP A 32 -15.79 -0.65 24.18
CA ASP A 32 -16.34 -0.42 25.54
C ASP A 32 -16.95 0.99 25.71
N ARG A 33 -16.65 1.90 24.78
CA ARG A 33 -17.16 3.28 24.75
C ARG A 33 -18.12 3.54 23.60
N ASP A 34 -18.57 2.50 22.90
CA ASP A 34 -19.46 2.57 21.74
C ASP A 34 -18.95 3.48 20.60
N LEU A 35 -17.62 3.69 20.53
CA LEU A 35 -16.99 4.59 19.55
C LEU A 35 -16.92 4.00 18.13
N LEU A 36 -17.25 2.72 17.97
CA LEU A 36 -17.16 2.01 16.70
C LEU A 36 -18.53 1.64 16.10
N ASP A 37 -19.64 1.97 16.75
CA ASP A 37 -20.98 1.43 16.40
C ASP A 37 -21.46 1.88 15.02
N ASP A 38 -21.43 3.18 14.73
CA ASP A 38 -21.89 3.76 13.47
C ASP A 38 -20.74 4.09 12.50
N VAL A 39 -19.57 3.49 12.73
CA VAL A 39 -18.38 3.74 11.93
C VAL A 39 -18.28 2.72 10.80
N GLU A 40 -18.07 3.19 9.58
CA GLU A 40 -17.81 2.36 8.40
C GLU A 40 -16.33 2.45 7.97
N HIS A 41 -15.69 3.60 8.18
CA HIS A 41 -14.30 3.87 7.79
C HIS A 41 -13.47 4.32 8.98
N LEU A 42 -12.29 3.71 9.14
CA LEU A 42 -11.31 4.07 10.17
C LEU A 42 -10.03 4.61 9.53
N TYR A 43 -9.65 5.81 9.94
CA TYR A 43 -8.32 6.35 9.68
C TYR A 43 -7.38 6.00 10.84
N LEU A 44 -6.37 5.22 10.54
CA LEU A 44 -5.36 4.77 11.49
C LEU A 44 -4.15 5.70 11.42
N VAL A 45 -3.70 6.23 12.56
CA VAL A 45 -2.49 7.06 12.68
C VAL A 45 -1.50 6.34 13.57
N PRO A 46 -0.89 5.24 13.10
CA PRO A 46 0.03 4.46 13.90
C PRO A 46 1.34 5.21 14.16
N HIS A 47 2.01 4.89 15.25
CA HIS A 47 3.31 5.46 15.61
C HIS A 47 4.32 4.35 15.93
N GLY A 48 5.57 4.57 15.52
CA GLY A 48 6.67 3.64 15.75
C GLY A 48 6.37 2.25 15.20
N ILE A 49 6.53 1.22 16.01
CA ILE A 49 6.35 -0.18 15.60
C ILE A 49 4.93 -0.53 15.14
N LEU A 50 3.93 0.26 15.51
CA LEU A 50 2.55 0.05 15.07
C LEU A 50 2.35 0.32 13.57
N ASN A 51 3.26 1.04 12.92
CA ASN A 51 3.23 1.22 11.46
C ASN A 51 3.35 -0.10 10.69
N PHE A 52 3.92 -1.12 11.30
CA PHE A 52 4.05 -2.46 10.72
C PHE A 52 2.97 -3.44 11.19
N LEU A 53 2.01 -2.98 11.99
CA LEU A 53 0.91 -3.82 12.41
C LEU A 53 -0.15 -3.89 11.31
N PRO A 54 -0.48 -5.08 10.81
CA PRO A 54 -1.59 -5.25 9.89
C PRO A 54 -2.91 -5.18 10.67
N PHE A 55 -3.41 -3.98 10.94
CA PHE A 55 -4.65 -3.79 11.73
C PHE A 55 -5.84 -4.58 11.17
N ALA A 56 -5.84 -4.85 9.88
CA ALA A 56 -6.87 -5.63 9.19
C ALA A 56 -7.15 -7.00 9.83
N VAL A 57 -6.13 -7.63 10.47
CA VAL A 57 -6.24 -8.96 11.08
C VAL A 57 -6.67 -8.94 12.54
N LEU A 58 -6.74 -7.79 13.19
CA LEU A 58 -7.11 -7.70 14.60
C LEU A 58 -8.57 -8.14 14.80
N PRO A 59 -8.84 -9.11 15.70
CA PRO A 59 -10.21 -9.55 15.96
C PRO A 59 -11.01 -8.45 16.67
N LEU A 60 -12.32 -8.45 16.40
CA LEU A 60 -13.30 -7.60 17.09
C LEU A 60 -13.92 -8.29 18.30
N ASP A 61 -13.76 -9.61 18.43
CA ASP A 61 -14.24 -10.42 19.53
C ASP A 61 -13.15 -11.43 19.90
N GLU A 62 -12.82 -11.52 21.18
CA GLU A 62 -11.82 -12.47 21.69
C GLU A 62 -12.15 -13.93 21.41
N LYS A 63 -13.45 -14.25 21.30
CA LYS A 63 -13.94 -15.61 21.13
C LYS A 63 -14.21 -15.98 19.67
N ASP A 64 -14.27 -14.97 18.79
CA ASP A 64 -14.56 -15.14 17.37
C ASP A 64 -13.54 -14.43 16.49
N ASN A 65 -12.45 -15.11 16.22
CA ASN A 65 -11.39 -14.62 15.29
C ASN A 65 -11.88 -14.50 13.84
N SER A 66 -13.12 -14.91 13.52
CA SER A 66 -13.68 -14.73 12.17
C SER A 66 -14.04 -13.27 11.88
N ARG A 67 -14.39 -12.50 12.91
CA ARG A 67 -14.75 -11.08 12.80
C ARG A 67 -13.54 -10.20 13.11
N THR A 68 -12.81 -9.82 12.07
CA THR A 68 -11.67 -8.91 12.20
C THR A 68 -12.05 -7.48 11.84
N MET A 69 -11.15 -6.53 12.12
CA MET A 69 -11.35 -5.12 11.76
C MET A 69 -11.68 -4.96 10.27
N MET A 70 -11.03 -5.70 9.38
CA MET A 70 -11.29 -5.65 7.95
C MET A 70 -12.73 -6.11 7.59
N GLU A 71 -13.31 -7.07 8.35
CA GLU A 71 -14.69 -7.53 8.08
C GLU A 71 -15.75 -6.46 8.40
N ARG A 72 -15.45 -5.55 9.32
CA ARG A 72 -16.39 -4.52 9.78
C ARG A 72 -16.09 -3.16 9.17
N PHE A 73 -14.82 -2.80 8.98
CA PHE A 73 -14.40 -1.46 8.63
C PHE A 73 -13.62 -1.42 7.31
N THR A 74 -13.74 -0.31 6.61
CA THR A 74 -12.76 0.12 5.61
C THR A 74 -11.61 0.81 6.33
N LEU A 75 -10.37 0.42 6.06
CA LEU A 75 -9.19 0.91 6.77
C LEU A 75 -8.29 1.73 5.85
N SER A 76 -7.87 2.89 6.34
CA SER A 76 -6.81 3.71 5.71
C SER A 76 -5.79 4.16 6.76
N TYR A 77 -4.56 4.29 6.37
CA TYR A 77 -3.48 4.77 7.22
C TYR A 77 -3.19 6.24 6.90
N LEU A 78 -2.84 7.01 7.93
CA LEU A 78 -2.43 8.41 7.75
C LEU A 78 -1.08 8.64 8.43
N PRO A 79 -0.20 9.44 7.82
CA PRO A 79 1.06 9.83 8.44
C PRO A 79 0.87 10.75 9.65
N ALA A 80 -0.23 11.49 9.70
CA ALA A 80 -0.64 12.34 10.82
C ALA A 80 -2.14 12.65 10.72
N ALA A 81 -2.81 12.86 11.84
CA ALA A 81 -4.23 13.25 11.87
C ALA A 81 -4.49 14.60 11.16
N ALA A 82 -3.51 15.51 11.20
CA ALA A 82 -3.57 16.78 10.48
C ALA A 82 -3.72 16.61 8.95
N SER A 83 -3.34 15.47 8.39
CA SER A 83 -3.52 15.18 6.96
C SER A 83 -4.99 15.21 6.54
N LEU A 84 -5.94 14.95 7.44
CA LEU A 84 -7.38 15.03 7.15
C LEU A 84 -7.87 16.46 6.89
N VAL A 85 -7.23 17.47 7.51
CA VAL A 85 -7.64 18.87 7.41
C VAL A 85 -7.12 19.53 6.13
N HIS A 86 -6.02 19.03 5.59
CA HIS A 86 -5.35 19.60 4.42
C HIS A 86 -5.74 18.89 3.11
N SER A 87 -6.99 18.41 3.02
CA SER A 87 -7.52 17.88 1.77
C SER A 87 -7.53 18.98 0.71
N THR A 88 -6.60 18.92 -0.24
CA THR A 88 -6.67 19.79 -1.40
C THR A 88 -7.91 19.39 -2.20
N SER A 89 -8.82 20.34 -2.37
CA SER A 89 -10.11 20.18 -3.06
C SER A 89 -9.98 19.91 -4.57
N ASP A 90 -8.78 19.75 -5.07
CA ASP A 90 -8.52 19.46 -6.47
C ASP A 90 -8.57 17.93 -6.70
N GLN A 91 -9.79 17.39 -6.63
CA GLN A 91 -10.05 16.01 -7.03
C GLN A 91 -9.83 15.89 -8.53
N ARG A 92 -8.59 15.66 -8.95
CA ARG A 92 -8.36 15.25 -10.33
C ARG A 92 -8.90 13.84 -10.50
N THR A 93 -10.00 13.74 -11.21
CA THR A 93 -10.56 12.49 -11.73
C THR A 93 -9.77 12.00 -12.94
N ASP A 94 -8.47 12.29 -12.99
CA ASP A 94 -7.62 11.81 -14.08
C ASP A 94 -7.32 10.33 -13.85
N HIS A 95 -7.90 9.51 -14.70
CA HIS A 95 -7.73 8.07 -14.73
C HIS A 95 -6.57 7.63 -15.63
N SER A 96 -5.70 8.55 -16.06
CA SER A 96 -4.51 8.17 -16.81
C SER A 96 -3.55 7.38 -15.92
N LEU A 97 -2.95 6.33 -16.47
CA LEU A 97 -2.10 5.41 -15.71
C LEU A 97 -0.71 5.30 -16.35
N LEU A 98 0.33 5.43 -15.52
CA LEU A 98 1.68 5.06 -15.85
C LEU A 98 2.08 3.81 -15.07
N ALA A 99 2.26 2.69 -15.76
CA ALA A 99 2.79 1.46 -15.21
C ALA A 99 4.30 1.37 -15.48
N VAL A 100 5.06 0.90 -14.48
CA VAL A 100 6.53 0.84 -14.53
C VAL A 100 7.00 -0.53 -14.08
N ALA A 101 7.81 -1.20 -14.92
CA ALA A 101 8.37 -2.54 -14.64
C ALA A 101 9.79 -2.64 -15.22
N PRO A 102 10.84 -2.29 -14.46
CA PRO A 102 12.23 -2.35 -14.92
C PRO A 102 12.72 -3.80 -15.05
N GLU A 103 13.64 -4.05 -16.00
CA GLU A 103 14.26 -5.36 -16.21
C GLU A 103 15.28 -5.69 -15.12
N ARG A 104 15.97 -4.68 -14.60
CA ARG A 104 17.03 -4.79 -13.59
C ARG A 104 16.60 -5.60 -12.35
N THR A 105 15.35 -5.47 -11.93
CA THR A 105 14.82 -6.11 -10.72
C THR A 105 14.71 -7.63 -10.81
N ARG A 106 14.63 -8.18 -12.03
CA ARG A 106 14.45 -9.62 -12.28
C ARG A 106 13.25 -10.24 -11.55
N LEU A 107 12.27 -9.44 -11.16
CA LEU A 107 11.01 -9.92 -10.59
C LEU A 107 10.24 -10.69 -11.66
N GLN A 108 9.86 -11.92 -11.35
CA GLN A 108 9.30 -12.84 -12.35
C GLN A 108 7.97 -12.36 -12.91
N TYR A 109 7.17 -11.65 -12.10
CA TYR A 109 5.80 -11.24 -12.47
C TYR A 109 5.61 -9.74 -12.63
N SER A 110 6.62 -8.89 -12.36
CA SER A 110 6.49 -7.43 -12.42
C SER A 110 6.00 -6.93 -13.78
N LEU A 111 6.60 -7.42 -14.86
CA LEU A 111 6.18 -7.06 -16.21
C LEU A 111 4.75 -7.53 -16.53
N THR A 112 4.42 -8.77 -16.13
CA THR A 112 3.08 -9.34 -16.35
C THR A 112 2.02 -8.53 -15.60
N GLU A 113 2.31 -8.15 -14.36
CA GLU A 113 1.45 -7.32 -13.53
C GLU A 113 1.25 -5.94 -14.17
N ALA A 114 2.35 -5.24 -14.49
CA ALA A 114 2.29 -3.90 -15.09
C ALA A 114 1.53 -3.90 -16.43
N GLN A 115 1.73 -4.92 -17.27
CA GLN A 115 1.00 -5.09 -18.53
C GLN A 115 -0.50 -5.35 -18.30
N ALA A 116 -0.85 -6.22 -17.35
CA ALA A 116 -2.25 -6.51 -17.03
C ALA A 116 -2.98 -5.27 -16.54
N ILE A 117 -2.33 -4.47 -15.69
CA ILE A 117 -2.90 -3.24 -15.16
C ILE A 117 -2.99 -2.18 -16.24
N ALA A 118 -1.95 -1.96 -17.05
CA ALA A 118 -1.99 -1.01 -18.16
C ALA A 118 -3.15 -1.33 -19.13
N LYS A 119 -3.37 -2.60 -19.43
CA LYS A 119 -4.47 -3.04 -20.28
C LYS A 119 -5.86 -2.68 -19.74
N LEU A 120 -6.05 -2.64 -18.43
CA LEU A 120 -7.34 -2.26 -17.82
C LEU A 120 -7.67 -0.78 -18.03
N TYR A 121 -6.65 0.05 -18.29
CA TYR A 121 -6.79 1.51 -18.43
C TYR A 121 -6.61 1.99 -19.87
N GLU A 122 -6.48 1.09 -20.86
CA GLU A 122 -6.46 1.49 -22.27
C GLU A 122 -7.72 2.26 -22.67
N PRO A 123 -7.60 3.33 -23.49
CA PRO A 123 -6.37 3.85 -24.14
C PRO A 123 -5.57 4.86 -23.26
N ASN A 124 -5.94 5.09 -22.01
CA ASN A 124 -5.37 6.12 -21.14
C ASN A 124 -4.20 5.59 -20.28
N ALA A 125 -3.52 4.54 -20.73
CA ALA A 125 -2.40 3.95 -20.05
C ALA A 125 -1.11 4.06 -20.85
N SER A 126 0.00 4.23 -20.15
CA SER A 126 1.36 4.09 -20.66
C SER A 126 2.13 3.07 -19.84
N LEU A 127 3.02 2.34 -20.49
CA LEU A 127 3.89 1.36 -19.88
C LEU A 127 5.34 1.75 -20.11
N LEU A 128 6.12 1.90 -19.04
CA LEU A 128 7.57 1.92 -19.04
C LEU A 128 8.06 0.55 -18.60
N SER A 129 8.68 -0.22 -19.48
CA SER A 129 9.11 -1.58 -19.15
C SER A 129 10.51 -1.91 -19.67
N GLY A 130 11.12 -2.92 -19.07
CA GLY A 130 12.46 -3.33 -19.44
C GLY A 130 13.44 -2.18 -19.29
N ARG A 131 14.35 -2.04 -20.26
CA ARG A 131 15.39 -0.99 -20.27
C ARG A 131 14.86 0.43 -20.46
N GLU A 132 13.61 0.58 -20.88
CA GLU A 132 12.99 1.91 -21.03
C GLU A 132 12.46 2.46 -19.69
N ALA A 133 12.34 1.59 -18.67
CA ALA A 133 11.90 1.99 -17.34
C ALA A 133 13.02 2.69 -16.55
N THR A 134 13.63 3.71 -17.17
CA THR A 134 14.72 4.47 -16.58
C THR A 134 14.20 5.47 -15.56
N GLU A 135 15.08 5.85 -14.64
CA GLU A 135 14.78 6.85 -13.62
C GLU A 135 14.46 8.21 -14.24
N SER A 136 15.21 8.63 -15.28
CA SER A 136 14.90 9.87 -16.02
C SER A 136 13.53 9.81 -16.68
N ALA A 137 13.17 8.69 -17.34
CA ALA A 137 11.88 8.54 -18.00
C ALA A 137 10.72 8.58 -17.01
N PHE A 138 10.90 8.02 -15.82
CA PHE A 138 9.91 8.13 -14.75
C PHE A 138 9.75 9.56 -14.26
N LYS A 139 10.86 10.23 -13.88
CA LYS A 139 10.85 11.62 -13.39
C LYS A 139 10.19 12.59 -14.38
N GLU A 140 10.46 12.44 -15.67
CA GLU A 140 9.93 13.29 -16.73
C GLU A 140 8.40 13.09 -16.93
N ARG A 141 7.89 11.89 -16.68
CA ARG A 141 6.49 11.53 -17.00
C ARG A 141 5.55 11.51 -15.80
N ALA A 142 6.05 11.17 -14.59
CA ALA A 142 5.22 10.88 -13.41
C ALA A 142 4.21 12.00 -13.08
N GLY A 143 4.58 13.27 -13.26
CA GLY A 143 3.71 14.41 -12.99
C GLY A 143 2.49 14.54 -13.92
N SER A 144 2.44 13.78 -15.02
CA SER A 144 1.38 13.86 -16.04
C SER A 144 0.28 12.83 -15.89
N TYR A 145 0.39 11.91 -14.92
CA TYR A 145 -0.56 10.80 -14.74
C TYR A 145 -1.30 10.88 -13.42
N GLY A 146 -2.57 10.51 -13.45
CA GLY A 146 -3.43 10.42 -12.28
C GLY A 146 -3.17 9.17 -11.43
N ILE A 147 -2.60 8.12 -12.02
CA ILE A 147 -2.25 6.87 -11.34
C ILE A 147 -0.84 6.46 -11.73
N LEU A 148 0.00 6.20 -10.72
CA LEU A 148 1.34 5.65 -10.90
C LEU A 148 1.37 4.23 -10.31
N HIS A 149 1.81 3.24 -11.09
CA HIS A 149 1.96 1.87 -10.63
C HIS A 149 3.41 1.42 -10.86
N LEU A 150 4.16 1.21 -9.77
CA LEU A 150 5.56 0.80 -9.82
C LEU A 150 5.69 -0.64 -9.33
N SER A 151 5.97 -1.56 -10.25
CA SER A 151 6.25 -2.97 -9.97
C SER A 151 7.76 -3.20 -10.00
N THR A 152 8.41 -2.98 -8.86
CA THR A 152 9.87 -2.95 -8.72
C THR A 152 10.32 -3.37 -7.33
N HIS A 153 11.63 -3.37 -7.06
CA HIS A 153 12.17 -3.55 -5.73
C HIS A 153 12.31 -2.23 -4.98
N GLY A 154 11.99 -2.27 -3.67
CA GLY A 154 12.36 -1.22 -2.73
C GLY A 154 13.73 -1.49 -2.11
N TYR A 155 14.53 -0.47 -1.98
CA TYR A 155 15.79 -0.47 -1.23
C TYR A 155 15.63 0.39 0.03
N PHE A 156 15.94 -0.16 1.19
CA PHE A 156 15.83 0.56 2.46
C PHE A 156 17.19 0.82 3.08
N ASN A 157 17.48 2.09 3.32
CA ASN A 157 18.70 2.53 4.00
C ASN A 157 18.37 2.89 5.46
N ALA A 158 18.60 1.95 6.36
CA ALA A 158 18.30 2.11 7.78
C ALA A 158 19.13 3.20 8.49
N LYS A 159 20.29 3.57 7.95
CA LYS A 159 21.16 4.62 8.53
C LYS A 159 20.73 6.01 8.10
N ASN A 160 20.22 6.13 6.90
CA ASN A 160 19.70 7.38 6.36
C ASN A 160 18.50 7.13 5.44
N PRO A 161 17.27 7.24 5.96
CA PRO A 161 16.05 6.97 5.20
C PRO A 161 15.88 7.79 3.93
N LEU A 162 16.55 8.95 3.81
CA LEU A 162 16.52 9.77 2.58
C LEU A 162 17.17 9.09 1.38
N PHE A 163 18.03 8.11 1.63
CA PHE A 163 18.68 7.28 0.60
C PHE A 163 18.01 5.90 0.48
N SER A 164 16.84 5.70 1.03
CA SER A 164 15.94 4.61 0.64
C SER A 164 15.30 4.97 -0.69
N GLY A 165 14.99 3.99 -1.54
CA GLY A 165 14.50 4.28 -2.88
C GLY A 165 13.85 3.09 -3.57
N LEU A 166 13.50 3.27 -4.83
CA LEU A 166 12.94 2.27 -5.72
C LEU A 166 13.91 1.98 -6.86
N GLU A 167 14.12 0.70 -7.18
CA GLU A 167 15.02 0.31 -8.27
C GLU A 167 14.36 0.56 -9.63
N LEU A 168 14.99 1.39 -10.46
CA LEU A 168 14.68 1.64 -11.86
C LEU A 168 15.91 1.34 -12.72
N GLU A 169 15.79 1.46 -14.03
CA GLU A 169 16.96 1.35 -14.88
C GLU A 169 17.84 2.62 -14.79
N ALA A 170 19.15 2.42 -14.75
CA ALA A 170 20.10 3.51 -14.85
C ALA A 170 20.16 4.10 -16.27
N ASP A 171 20.49 5.36 -16.38
CA ASP A 171 20.75 6.04 -17.65
C ASP A 171 21.97 6.97 -17.51
N GLU A 172 22.22 7.82 -18.52
CA GLU A 172 23.37 8.72 -18.51
C GLU A 172 23.35 9.78 -17.40
N ARG A 173 22.16 10.06 -16.83
CA ARG A 173 21.93 11.14 -15.85
C ARG A 173 21.69 10.62 -14.43
N ASN A 174 21.19 9.38 -14.29
CA ASN A 174 20.76 8.82 -13.04
C ASN A 174 21.26 7.38 -12.88
N ASP A 175 21.48 6.95 -11.63
CA ASP A 175 22.04 5.63 -11.31
C ASP A 175 21.00 4.49 -11.27
N GLY A 176 19.73 4.83 -11.42
CA GLY A 176 18.61 3.89 -11.42
C GLY A 176 18.10 3.55 -10.02
N LEU A 177 18.41 4.35 -9.03
CA LEU A 177 17.84 4.26 -7.70
C LEU A 177 17.05 5.54 -7.38
N LEU A 178 15.76 5.54 -7.62
CA LEU A 178 14.89 6.67 -7.32
C LEU A 178 14.76 6.84 -5.80
N GLU A 179 15.58 7.66 -5.20
CA GLU A 179 15.70 7.82 -3.75
C GLU A 179 14.61 8.76 -3.17
N VAL A 180 14.35 8.63 -1.87
CA VAL A 180 13.36 9.46 -1.15
C VAL A 180 13.60 10.95 -1.37
N HIS A 181 14.86 11.42 -1.30
CA HIS A 181 15.17 12.83 -1.50
C HIS A 181 14.83 13.32 -2.93
N GLU A 182 14.97 12.46 -3.94
CA GLU A 182 14.61 12.76 -5.33
C GLU A 182 13.10 12.73 -5.56
N ILE A 183 12.40 11.78 -4.89
CA ILE A 183 10.93 11.74 -4.91
C ILE A 183 10.34 13.03 -4.35
N LEU A 184 10.94 13.59 -3.29
CA LEU A 184 10.50 14.86 -2.70
C LEU A 184 10.61 16.06 -3.65
N ASP A 185 11.51 16.00 -4.64
CA ASP A 185 11.67 17.03 -5.68
C ASP A 185 10.68 16.87 -6.84
N LEU A 186 9.89 15.79 -6.89
CA LEU A 186 8.87 15.59 -7.91
C LEU A 186 7.65 16.49 -7.65
N SER A 187 6.98 16.89 -8.73
CA SER A 187 5.68 17.55 -8.68
C SER A 187 4.62 16.58 -9.20
N LEU A 188 4.04 15.81 -8.30
CA LEU A 188 3.02 14.82 -8.65
C LEU A 188 1.62 15.41 -8.54
N HIS A 189 0.74 14.90 -9.39
CA HIS A 189 -0.69 15.19 -9.33
C HIS A 189 -1.51 13.90 -9.28
N ALA A 190 -0.87 12.82 -8.83
CA ALA A 190 -1.45 11.49 -8.81
C ALA A 190 -2.48 11.35 -7.68
N GLY A 191 -3.66 10.86 -8.03
CA GLY A 191 -4.63 10.40 -7.04
C GLY A 191 -4.14 9.16 -6.30
N LEU A 192 -3.39 8.29 -6.99
CA LEU A 192 -2.87 7.05 -6.43
C LEU A 192 -1.45 6.77 -6.91
N VAL A 193 -0.57 6.43 -5.98
CA VAL A 193 0.70 5.76 -6.27
C VAL A 193 0.64 4.36 -5.69
N THR A 194 0.86 3.33 -6.51
CA THR A 194 0.97 1.94 -6.05
C THR A 194 2.43 1.52 -6.07
N LEU A 195 2.92 1.16 -4.90
CA LEU A 195 4.24 0.57 -4.71
C LEU A 195 4.07 -0.95 -4.61
N SER A 196 3.99 -1.61 -5.76
CA SER A 196 4.07 -3.08 -5.86
C SER A 196 5.54 -3.48 -5.77
N ALA A 197 6.16 -2.99 -4.70
CA ALA A 197 7.57 -3.16 -4.40
C ALA A 197 7.65 -3.96 -3.11
N CYS A 198 8.00 -5.22 -3.22
CA CYS A 198 8.29 -6.03 -2.05
C CYS A 198 9.49 -5.44 -1.31
N GLU A 199 9.45 -5.43 0.02
CA GLU A 199 10.56 -5.05 0.87
C GLU A 199 11.72 -6.05 0.72
N THR A 200 12.58 -5.84 -0.26
CA THR A 200 13.60 -6.82 -0.66
C THR A 200 14.99 -6.54 -0.11
N GLY A 201 15.16 -5.51 0.70
CA GLY A 201 16.48 -5.09 1.19
C GLY A 201 16.92 -5.64 2.54
N LEU A 202 16.04 -6.27 3.28
CA LEU A 202 16.36 -6.72 4.65
C LEU A 202 16.34 -8.24 4.71
N GLY A 203 17.49 -8.84 4.40
CA GLY A 203 17.72 -10.25 4.73
C GLY A 203 17.29 -10.53 6.17
N SER A 204 16.68 -11.68 6.39
CA SER A 204 16.01 -12.15 7.61
C SER A 204 16.78 -12.05 8.95
N GLY A 205 17.92 -11.38 8.98
CA GLY A 205 18.76 -11.22 10.18
C GLY A 205 18.90 -9.79 10.70
N TYR A 206 18.45 -8.76 10.00
CA TYR A 206 18.72 -7.35 10.36
C TYR A 206 17.61 -6.68 11.18
N PHE A 207 16.39 -7.22 11.21
CA PHE A 207 15.23 -6.64 11.89
C PHE A 207 15.33 -6.51 13.41
N ALA A 208 16.26 -7.23 14.05
CA ALA A 208 16.38 -7.24 15.50
C ALA A 208 17.01 -5.97 16.11
N ARG A 209 17.48 -5.00 15.30
CA ARG A 209 18.28 -3.86 15.79
C ARG A 209 17.89 -2.47 15.29
N LEU A 210 16.83 -2.34 14.48
CA LEU A 210 16.44 -1.03 13.94
C LEU A 210 15.24 -0.47 14.67
N PRO A 211 15.15 0.86 14.91
CA PRO A 211 13.91 1.53 15.26
C PRO A 211 12.98 1.39 14.05
N ALA A 212 12.20 0.32 14.05
CA ALA A 212 11.34 -0.07 12.98
C ALA A 212 10.25 0.99 12.74
N GLY A 213 10.05 1.39 11.53
CA GLY A 213 8.90 2.18 11.12
C GLY A 213 9.19 3.37 10.25
N ASP A 214 10.39 3.91 10.28
CA ASP A 214 10.68 5.16 9.58
C ASP A 214 10.94 4.96 8.07
N GLU A 215 11.38 3.77 7.64
CA GLU A 215 11.77 3.52 6.25
C GLU A 215 10.55 3.34 5.32
N PHE A 216 9.60 2.48 5.70
CA PHE A 216 8.33 2.32 4.98
C PHE A 216 7.55 3.63 4.93
N ILE A 217 7.54 4.35 6.08
CA ILE A 217 6.93 5.65 6.21
C ILE A 217 7.66 6.67 5.33
N SER A 218 8.98 6.56 5.14
CA SER A 218 9.75 7.52 4.35
C SER A 218 9.35 7.50 2.88
N LEU A 219 9.25 6.33 2.23
CA LEU A 219 8.82 6.23 0.84
C LEU A 219 7.37 6.66 0.65
N THR A 220 6.45 6.16 1.47
CA THR A 220 5.03 6.55 1.36
C THR A 220 4.82 8.03 1.63
N ARG A 221 5.51 8.61 2.62
CA ARG A 221 5.48 10.05 2.91
C ARG A 221 6.09 10.88 1.78
N ALA A 222 7.19 10.43 1.18
CA ALA A 222 7.81 11.14 0.08
C ALA A 222 6.84 11.33 -1.10
N PHE A 223 6.15 10.27 -1.51
CA PHE A 223 5.13 10.37 -2.57
C PHE A 223 3.95 11.26 -2.17
N LEU A 224 3.48 11.18 -0.93
CA LEU A 224 2.42 12.08 -0.44
C LEU A 224 2.87 13.54 -0.44
N LEU A 225 4.10 13.83 0.01
CA LEU A 225 4.67 15.19 0.01
C LEU A 225 4.96 15.70 -1.39
N ALA A 226 5.32 14.81 -2.32
CA ALA A 226 5.49 15.13 -3.74
C ALA A 226 4.16 15.47 -4.44
N GLY A 227 3.00 15.25 -3.79
CA GLY A 227 1.68 15.65 -4.28
C GLY A 227 0.72 14.51 -4.62
N SER A 228 1.04 13.25 -4.29
CA SER A 228 0.06 12.17 -4.41
C SER A 228 -0.99 12.24 -3.29
N GLN A 229 -2.24 11.84 -3.56
CA GLN A 229 -3.30 11.83 -2.55
C GLN A 229 -3.24 10.58 -1.67
N SER A 230 -2.86 9.45 -2.24
CA SER A 230 -2.74 8.18 -1.55
C SER A 230 -1.64 7.31 -2.14
N VAL A 231 -1.12 6.43 -1.29
CA VAL A 231 -0.11 5.42 -1.65
C VAL A 231 -0.60 4.06 -1.21
N LEU A 232 -0.72 3.11 -2.14
CA LEU A 232 -0.92 1.69 -1.84
C LEU A 232 0.45 1.03 -1.73
N ALA A 233 0.75 0.42 -0.60
CA ALA A 233 2.04 -0.20 -0.35
C ALA A 233 1.89 -1.50 0.46
N THR A 234 2.99 -2.23 0.67
CA THR A 234 2.99 -3.50 1.40
C THR A 234 3.87 -3.43 2.66
N LEU A 235 3.39 -4.04 3.75
CA LEU A 235 4.10 -4.09 5.04
C LEU A 235 5.21 -5.16 5.09
N TRP A 236 5.19 -6.12 4.17
CA TRP A 236 6.21 -7.17 4.01
C TRP A 236 6.21 -7.72 2.59
N GLU A 237 7.24 -8.51 2.26
CA GLU A 237 7.36 -9.20 0.99
C GLU A 237 6.24 -10.22 0.81
N VAL A 238 5.55 -10.16 -0.31
CA VAL A 238 4.41 -11.02 -0.66
C VAL A 238 4.80 -11.97 -1.78
N ASP A 239 4.11 -13.08 -1.86
CA ASP A 239 4.21 -13.98 -3.02
C ASP A 239 3.77 -13.26 -4.31
N ASP A 240 4.65 -13.23 -5.32
CA ASP A 240 4.44 -12.51 -6.57
C ASP A 240 3.10 -12.85 -7.25
N ARG A 241 2.64 -14.11 -7.18
CA ARG A 241 1.39 -14.54 -7.82
C ARG A 241 0.16 -13.97 -7.11
N SER A 242 0.19 -13.97 -5.77
CA SER A 242 -0.92 -13.38 -5.00
C SER A 242 -0.96 -11.87 -5.20
N THR A 243 0.19 -11.22 -5.36
CA THR A 243 0.29 -9.78 -5.65
C THR A 243 -0.41 -9.44 -6.96
N VAL A 244 -0.18 -10.18 -8.04
CA VAL A 244 -0.89 -9.98 -9.30
C VAL A 244 -2.42 -10.08 -9.11
N GLU A 245 -2.91 -11.09 -8.39
CA GLU A 245 -4.34 -11.27 -8.14
C GLU A 245 -4.94 -10.10 -7.30
N VAL A 246 -4.21 -9.64 -6.29
CA VAL A 246 -4.61 -8.46 -5.49
C VAL A 246 -4.68 -7.22 -6.37
N MET A 247 -3.61 -6.94 -7.13
CA MET A 247 -3.52 -5.73 -7.95
C MET A 247 -4.56 -5.71 -9.06
N GLU A 248 -4.72 -6.81 -9.82
CA GLU A 248 -5.79 -6.88 -10.81
C GLU A 248 -7.19 -6.71 -10.19
N GLY A 249 -7.44 -7.37 -9.07
CA GLY A 249 -8.71 -7.24 -8.35
C GLY A 249 -8.98 -5.82 -7.87
N PHE A 250 -7.97 -5.14 -7.35
CA PHE A 250 -8.02 -3.76 -6.89
C PHE A 250 -8.28 -2.79 -8.04
N TYR A 251 -7.48 -2.84 -9.10
CA TYR A 251 -7.62 -1.94 -10.25
C TYR A 251 -8.92 -2.16 -11.05
N LYS A 252 -9.40 -3.39 -11.16
CA LYS A 252 -10.73 -3.69 -11.74
C LYS A 252 -11.88 -3.03 -10.98
N ARG A 253 -11.74 -2.85 -9.65
CA ARG A 253 -12.76 -2.18 -8.82
C ARG A 253 -12.61 -0.67 -8.88
N LEU A 254 -11.39 -0.19 -8.88
CA LEU A 254 -11.09 1.24 -8.98
C LEU A 254 -11.57 1.85 -10.31
N GLY A 255 -11.44 1.11 -11.42
CA GLY A 255 -11.83 1.56 -12.76
C GLY A 255 -13.32 1.44 -13.08
N ARG A 256 -14.17 0.92 -12.19
CA ARG A 256 -15.62 0.86 -12.44
C ARG A 256 -16.26 2.20 -12.17
N GLU A 257 -16.83 2.81 -13.20
CA GLU A 257 -17.68 3.99 -13.10
C GLU A 257 -18.83 3.69 -12.10
N GLY A 258 -19.01 4.56 -11.10
CA GLY A 258 -20.04 4.38 -10.07
C GLY A 258 -19.66 3.47 -8.90
N SER A 259 -18.39 3.12 -8.73
CA SER A 259 -17.90 2.53 -7.50
C SER A 259 -18.13 3.53 -6.37
N ALA A 260 -19.19 3.32 -5.58
CA ALA A 260 -19.58 4.20 -4.47
C ALA A 260 -18.53 4.20 -3.33
N GLY A 261 -17.59 3.25 -3.36
CA GLY A 261 -16.47 3.14 -2.45
C GLY A 261 -15.18 3.62 -3.11
N GLY A 262 -14.40 4.40 -2.38
CA GLY A 262 -13.10 4.89 -2.83
C GLY A 262 -12.02 3.79 -2.90
N ARG A 263 -10.79 4.21 -3.01
CA ARG A 263 -9.59 3.32 -3.09
C ARG A 263 -9.50 2.33 -1.93
N ALA A 264 -9.83 2.77 -0.70
CA ALA A 264 -9.80 1.92 0.47
C ALA A 264 -10.86 0.81 0.43
N ASP A 265 -12.06 1.10 -0.07
CA ASP A 265 -13.11 0.09 -0.24
C ASP A 265 -12.73 -0.93 -1.30
N ALA A 266 -12.15 -0.48 -2.43
CA ALA A 266 -11.64 -1.38 -3.45
C ALA A 266 -10.61 -2.36 -2.88
N LEU A 267 -9.68 -1.87 -2.05
CA LEU A 267 -8.67 -2.70 -1.40
C LEU A 267 -9.31 -3.71 -0.43
N VAL A 268 -10.16 -3.24 0.48
CA VAL A 268 -10.80 -4.10 1.48
C VAL A 268 -11.63 -5.20 0.83
N GLN A 269 -12.36 -4.91 -0.24
CA GLN A 269 -13.14 -5.92 -0.96
C GLN A 269 -12.25 -7.03 -1.53
N VAL A 270 -11.11 -6.69 -2.13
CA VAL A 270 -10.15 -7.69 -2.61
C VAL A 270 -9.57 -8.51 -1.45
N GLN A 271 -9.20 -7.86 -0.36
CA GLN A 271 -8.68 -8.55 0.82
C GLN A 271 -9.70 -9.56 1.39
N ARG A 272 -11.00 -9.17 1.47
CA ARG A 272 -12.10 -10.07 1.89
C ARG A 272 -12.25 -11.27 0.93
N GLU A 273 -12.15 -11.06 -0.37
CA GLU A 273 -12.23 -12.13 -1.36
C GLU A 273 -11.07 -13.11 -1.22
N LEU A 274 -9.83 -12.62 -1.09
CA LEU A 274 -8.68 -13.48 -0.90
C LEU A 274 -8.77 -14.28 0.40
N ARG A 275 -9.16 -13.64 1.49
CA ARG A 275 -9.40 -14.31 2.77
C ARG A 275 -10.42 -15.45 2.66
N ASN A 276 -11.45 -15.28 1.84
CA ASN A 276 -12.49 -16.28 1.60
C ASN A 276 -12.10 -17.32 0.53
N SER A 277 -10.98 -17.14 -0.15
CA SER A 277 -10.49 -18.07 -1.16
C SER A 277 -9.83 -19.30 -0.50
N MET A 278 -9.88 -20.45 -1.16
CA MET A 278 -9.17 -21.64 -0.66
C MET A 278 -7.64 -21.47 -0.76
N LYS A 279 -7.15 -20.72 -1.75
CA LYS A 279 -5.74 -20.61 -2.10
C LYS A 279 -4.99 -19.57 -1.25
N TYR A 280 -5.63 -18.44 -0.95
CA TYR A 280 -5.00 -17.29 -0.31
C TYR A 280 -5.64 -16.89 1.01
N LYS A 281 -6.29 -17.84 1.71
CA LYS A 281 -6.99 -17.61 2.98
C LYS A 281 -6.09 -17.01 4.07
N HIS A 282 -4.81 -17.42 4.11
CA HIS A 282 -3.89 -16.97 5.14
C HIS A 282 -3.57 -15.47 5.00
N PRO A 283 -3.52 -14.69 6.10
CA PRO A 283 -3.29 -13.24 6.05
C PRO A 283 -1.93 -12.83 5.44
N PHE A 284 -0.98 -13.74 5.33
CA PHE A 284 0.26 -13.51 4.61
C PHE A 284 0.05 -12.92 3.22
N TYR A 285 -1.01 -13.36 2.50
CA TYR A 285 -1.27 -13.02 1.11
C TYR A 285 -2.06 -11.72 0.90
N TRP A 286 -2.82 -11.24 1.89
CA TRP A 286 -3.71 -10.10 1.71
C TRP A 286 -3.55 -9.00 2.77
N ALA A 287 -3.08 -9.32 3.97
CA ALA A 287 -2.97 -8.36 5.06
C ALA A 287 -1.82 -7.34 4.93
N PRO A 288 -0.74 -7.57 4.14
CA PRO A 288 0.29 -6.57 4.00
C PRO A 288 -0.13 -5.35 3.20
N PHE A 289 -1.12 -5.44 2.34
CA PHE A 289 -1.54 -4.32 1.51
C PHE A 289 -2.27 -3.27 2.34
N VAL A 290 -1.73 -2.05 2.36
CA VAL A 290 -2.27 -0.92 3.11
C VAL A 290 -2.35 0.32 2.24
N LEU A 291 -3.44 1.07 2.39
CA LEU A 291 -3.61 2.36 1.74
C LEU A 291 -3.22 3.45 2.74
N VAL A 292 -2.24 4.26 2.37
CA VAL A 292 -1.77 5.42 3.15
C VAL A 292 -2.21 6.69 2.45
N GLY A 293 -2.87 7.60 3.16
CA GLY A 293 -3.38 8.85 2.60
C GLY A 293 -4.90 8.95 2.68
N GLN A 294 -5.44 9.93 1.98
CA GLN A 294 -6.87 10.22 2.01
C GLN A 294 -7.64 9.33 1.02
N GLN A 295 -8.85 8.99 1.39
CA GLN A 295 -9.82 8.37 0.51
C GLN A 295 -10.53 9.45 -0.32
N ASP A 296 -10.93 9.10 -1.54
CA ASP A 296 -11.87 9.91 -2.30
C ASP A 296 -13.16 10.08 -1.48
N GLN A 297 -13.57 11.31 -1.21
CA GLN A 297 -14.88 11.53 -0.63
C GLN A 297 -15.94 11.11 -1.65
N ALA A 298 -16.82 10.18 -1.27
CA ALA A 298 -17.97 9.86 -2.09
C ALA A 298 -18.72 11.16 -2.42
N ALA A 299 -18.97 11.38 -3.70
CA ALA A 299 -19.72 12.52 -4.17
C ALA A 299 -21.16 12.43 -3.63
N GLY A 300 -21.43 12.91 -2.42
CA GLY A 300 -22.75 12.80 -1.82
C GLY A 300 -22.90 13.19 -0.35
N SER A 301 -21.86 13.36 0.43
CA SER A 301 -21.99 13.74 1.84
C SER A 301 -21.68 15.22 2.10
N ARG A 302 -22.42 16.11 1.45
CA ARG A 302 -22.60 17.49 1.93
C ARG A 302 -24.01 17.58 2.48
N SER A 303 -24.17 17.42 3.77
CA SER A 303 -25.37 17.83 4.51
C SER A 303 -24.93 18.67 5.69
#